data_78801063e7dfdf7ac9e48f51315754fe
#
_entry.id   78801063e7dfdf7ac9e48f51315754fe
#
_cell.length_a   1.000
_cell.length_b   1.000
_cell.length_c   1.000
_cell.angle_alpha   90.00
_cell.angle_beta   90.00
_cell.angle_gamma   90.00
#
_symmetry.space_group_name_H-M   'P 1'
#
loop_
_entity.id
_entity.type
_entity.pdbx_description
1 polymer ?
#
loop_
_entity_poly.entity_id
_entity_poly.type
_entity_poly.pdbx_seq_one_letter_code
_entity_poly.pdbx_strand_id
1 'polypeptide(L)'
;MVANFTSSILQPLFGFYSDKKEKAALLPIGLLAAGIGYALLALPADYYMVLFLVIISGLGIAAYHPEGYKTAHFFTGKRSVTGMSVFSVGGNLGLAIGPPMALYVTRYLGFDALPVAVIPSLLCTALMLTQRKTIAIPRLEHNIKQAETSKTTASSYVSLFLVVAIVIMRSWTQMGLLSYIPFYYINHLKGDPLFAGNLIFVFLACGAAGTLIGAPFADRWGHRFFIRLTMFLATLILPLMFVPFIAKSYLLFVVLGLEGLILISTFSVTVVMAQRLLPHRLGIASGLMVGFAIGTGGIGVTILGVIADNFGVPVALEAIMVLPFIGFLLSLVVKYKE
;
A
#
# COMPACT_ATOMS: atom_id res chain seq x y z
N MET A 1 7.07 12.56 8.52
CA MET A 1 7.43 11.45 9.45
C MET A 1 6.25 11.12 10.37
N VAL A 2 5.71 12.07 11.15
CA VAL A 2 4.58 11.82 12.09
C VAL A 2 3.34 11.22 11.43
N ALA A 3 2.89 11.76 10.27
CA ALA A 3 1.76 11.22 9.53
C ALA A 3 1.92 9.74 9.18
N ASN A 4 3.09 9.34 8.64
CA ASN A 4 3.36 7.95 8.27
C ASN A 4 3.46 7.04 9.50
N PHE A 5 4.04 7.52 10.59
CA PHE A 5 4.12 6.76 11.84
C PHE A 5 2.73 6.48 12.40
N THR A 6 1.90 7.51 12.56
CA THR A 6 0.54 7.36 13.11
C THR A 6 -0.37 6.56 12.18
N SER A 7 -0.27 6.78 10.87
CA SER A 7 -1.13 6.09 9.90
C SER A 7 -0.72 4.63 9.65
N SER A 8 0.55 4.25 9.87
CA SER A 8 1.04 2.93 9.46
C SER A 8 1.28 1.98 10.64
N ILE A 9 2.00 2.43 11.68
CA ILE A 9 2.39 1.55 12.81
C ILE A 9 1.19 1.17 13.68
N LEU A 10 0.19 2.05 13.76
CA LEU A 10 -0.99 1.79 14.58
C LEU A 10 -2.06 0.92 13.89
N GLN A 11 -1.94 0.62 12.59
CA GLN A 11 -2.92 -0.20 11.87
C GLN A 11 -3.13 -1.60 12.47
N PRO A 12 -2.10 -2.36 12.89
CA PRO A 12 -2.33 -3.65 13.54
C PRO A 12 -3.12 -3.56 14.84
N LEU A 13 -2.95 -2.47 15.62
CA LEU A 13 -3.72 -2.23 16.85
C LEU A 13 -5.20 -1.97 16.55
N PHE A 14 -5.49 -1.13 15.57
CA PHE A 14 -6.86 -0.92 15.10
C PHE A 14 -7.45 -2.18 14.47
N GLY A 15 -6.64 -2.97 13.78
CA GLY A 15 -7.01 -4.29 13.26
C GLY A 15 -7.43 -5.25 14.37
N PHE A 16 -6.65 -5.31 15.47
CA PHE A 16 -7.00 -6.09 16.64
C PHE A 16 -8.31 -5.63 17.29
N TYR A 17 -8.50 -4.32 17.41
CA TYR A 17 -9.75 -3.76 17.92
C TYR A 17 -10.93 -4.08 16.99
N SER A 18 -10.74 -3.94 15.68
CA SER A 18 -11.74 -4.30 14.66
C SER A 18 -12.17 -5.77 14.75
N ASP A 19 -11.22 -6.67 15.00
CA ASP A 19 -11.52 -8.11 15.11
C ASP A 19 -12.40 -8.47 16.31
N LYS A 20 -12.37 -7.65 17.38
CA LYS A 20 -13.21 -7.80 18.56
C LYS A 20 -14.60 -7.19 18.43
N LYS A 21 -14.86 -6.40 17.38
CA LYS A 21 -16.12 -5.69 17.19
C LYS A 21 -16.91 -6.28 16.00
N GLU A 22 -18.20 -6.48 16.21
CA GLU A 22 -19.10 -6.96 15.16
C GLU A 22 -19.48 -5.87 14.15
N LYS A 23 -19.52 -4.62 14.61
CA LYS A 23 -19.93 -3.47 13.78
C LYS A 23 -18.73 -2.82 13.13
N ALA A 24 -18.85 -2.49 11.84
CA ALA A 24 -17.83 -1.78 11.05
C ALA A 24 -17.74 -0.28 11.39
N ALA A 25 -17.79 0.08 12.67
CA ALA A 25 -17.81 1.49 13.09
C ALA A 25 -16.53 2.25 12.76
N LEU A 26 -15.39 1.55 12.68
CA LEU A 26 -14.11 2.16 12.33
C LEU A 26 -14.05 2.68 10.90
N LEU A 27 -14.90 2.17 9.96
CA LEU A 27 -14.96 2.68 8.59
C LEU A 27 -15.40 4.14 8.52
N PRO A 28 -16.64 4.49 8.95
CA PRO A 28 -17.10 5.88 8.85
C PRO A 28 -16.32 6.81 9.77
N ILE A 29 -15.97 6.38 10.99
CA ILE A 29 -15.23 7.19 11.95
C ILE A 29 -13.81 7.47 11.44
N GLY A 30 -13.11 6.45 10.97
CA GLY A 30 -11.75 6.59 10.45
C GLY A 30 -11.68 7.46 9.20
N LEU A 31 -12.63 7.28 8.27
CA LEU A 31 -12.72 8.10 7.07
C LEU A 31 -12.99 9.57 7.40
N LEU A 32 -13.92 9.82 8.33
CA LEU A 32 -14.26 11.19 8.75
C LEU A 32 -13.08 11.86 9.45
N ALA A 33 -12.42 11.17 10.38
CA ALA A 33 -11.25 11.70 11.10
C ALA A 33 -10.09 12.00 10.12
N ALA A 34 -9.83 11.10 9.17
CA ALA A 34 -8.82 11.34 8.14
C ALA A 34 -9.16 12.56 7.28
N GLY A 35 -10.40 12.64 6.80
CA GLY A 35 -10.86 13.74 5.95
C GLY A 35 -10.84 15.10 6.64
N ILE A 36 -11.35 15.18 7.87
CA ILE A 36 -11.32 16.40 8.69
C ILE A 36 -9.87 16.82 8.97
N GLY A 37 -9.04 15.88 9.44
CA GLY A 37 -7.65 16.17 9.76
C GLY A 37 -6.88 16.76 8.58
N TYR A 38 -6.99 16.17 7.38
CA TYR A 38 -6.33 16.72 6.19
C TYR A 38 -6.95 18.01 5.67
N ALA A 39 -8.28 18.10 5.65
CA ALA A 39 -8.96 19.28 5.10
C ALA A 39 -8.67 20.55 5.92
N LEU A 40 -8.54 20.42 7.23
CA LEU A 40 -8.31 21.57 8.12
C LEU A 40 -6.83 21.96 8.24
N LEU A 41 -5.89 21.27 7.59
CA LEU A 41 -4.44 21.60 7.66
C LEU A 41 -4.10 23.00 7.14
N ALA A 42 -4.95 23.61 6.32
CA ALA A 42 -4.74 24.95 5.78
C ALA A 42 -5.11 26.07 6.76
N LEU A 43 -5.89 25.80 7.80
CA LEU A 43 -6.43 26.86 8.68
C LEU A 43 -5.48 27.31 9.79
N PRO A 44 -4.68 26.42 10.45
CA PRO A 44 -3.86 26.84 11.57
C PRO A 44 -2.62 27.63 11.13
N ALA A 45 -2.34 28.73 11.83
CA ALA A 45 -1.08 29.43 11.76
C ALA A 45 -0.01 28.85 12.69
N ASP A 46 -0.42 27.96 13.63
CA ASP A 46 0.43 27.36 14.65
C ASP A 46 0.87 25.94 14.29
N TYR A 47 2.15 25.65 14.49
CA TYR A 47 2.76 24.34 14.20
C TYR A 47 2.14 23.20 15.02
N TYR A 48 1.84 23.42 16.29
CA TYR A 48 1.29 22.37 17.16
C TYR A 48 -0.11 21.96 16.72
N MET A 49 -0.94 22.91 16.27
CA MET A 49 -2.26 22.61 15.74
C MET A 49 -2.17 21.85 14.41
N VAL A 50 -1.23 22.20 13.52
CA VAL A 50 -0.94 21.43 12.30
C VAL A 50 -0.54 20.00 12.68
N LEU A 51 0.36 19.83 13.64
CA LEU A 51 0.79 18.52 14.12
C LEU A 51 -0.36 17.69 14.71
N PHE A 52 -1.24 18.32 15.47
CA PHE A 52 -2.44 17.69 16.03
C PHE A 52 -3.39 17.20 14.92
N LEU A 53 -3.66 18.01 13.90
CA LEU A 53 -4.49 17.61 12.75
C LEU A 53 -3.86 16.48 11.94
N VAL A 54 -2.54 16.48 11.77
CA VAL A 54 -1.78 15.40 11.13
C VAL A 54 -1.93 14.10 11.93
N ILE A 55 -1.88 14.16 13.25
CA ILE A 55 -2.07 12.98 14.12
C ILE A 55 -3.51 12.47 14.00
N ILE A 56 -4.52 13.35 14.05
CA ILE A 56 -5.93 12.95 13.87
C ILE A 56 -6.14 12.26 12.53
N SER A 57 -5.60 12.84 11.46
CA SER A 57 -5.68 12.25 10.13
C SER A 57 -4.99 10.88 10.07
N GLY A 58 -3.79 10.77 10.63
CA GLY A 58 -3.04 9.51 10.72
C GLY A 58 -3.80 8.42 11.49
N LEU A 59 -4.41 8.76 12.63
CA LEU A 59 -5.26 7.85 13.41
C LEU A 59 -6.50 7.44 12.62
N GLY A 60 -7.12 8.36 11.88
CA GLY A 60 -8.25 8.08 11.00
C GLY A 60 -7.89 7.05 9.93
N ILE A 61 -6.75 7.22 9.25
CA ILE A 61 -6.22 6.28 8.26
C ILE A 61 -5.91 4.93 8.92
N ALA A 62 -5.26 4.93 10.08
CA ALA A 62 -4.92 3.71 10.82
C ALA A 62 -6.16 2.91 11.24
N ALA A 63 -7.26 3.57 11.54
CA ALA A 63 -8.54 2.94 11.85
C ALA A 63 -9.27 2.42 10.60
N TYR A 64 -9.26 3.21 9.52
CA TYR A 64 -9.98 2.91 8.29
C TYR A 64 -9.41 1.70 7.54
N HIS A 65 -8.10 1.65 7.33
CA HIS A 65 -7.49 0.65 6.44
C HIS A 65 -7.71 -0.81 6.87
N PRO A 66 -7.40 -1.24 8.12
CA PRO A 66 -7.61 -2.62 8.53
C PRO A 66 -9.08 -3.02 8.44
N GLU A 67 -9.97 -2.13 8.85
CA GLU A 67 -11.41 -2.33 8.80
C GLU A 67 -11.93 -2.39 7.37
N GLY A 68 -11.41 -1.52 6.47
CA GLY A 68 -11.76 -1.49 5.06
C GLY A 68 -11.37 -2.77 4.34
N TYR A 69 -10.12 -3.23 4.48
CA TYR A 69 -9.66 -4.48 3.89
C TYR A 69 -10.35 -5.72 4.48
N LYS A 70 -10.63 -5.72 5.80
CA LYS A 70 -11.46 -6.75 6.43
C LYS A 70 -12.86 -6.76 5.84
N THR A 71 -13.50 -5.61 5.70
CA THR A 71 -14.84 -5.49 5.13
C THR A 71 -14.85 -5.90 3.66
N ALA A 72 -13.89 -5.43 2.86
CA ALA A 72 -13.76 -5.80 1.46
C ALA A 72 -13.66 -7.33 1.28
N HIS A 73 -12.94 -8.03 2.17
CA HIS A 73 -12.82 -9.48 2.16
C HIS A 73 -14.18 -10.20 2.08
N PHE A 74 -15.19 -9.71 2.79
CA PHE A 74 -16.51 -10.33 2.82
C PHE A 74 -17.28 -10.18 1.49
N PHE A 75 -16.87 -9.25 0.63
CA PHE A 75 -17.50 -8.99 -0.68
C PHE A 75 -16.72 -9.56 -1.86
N THR A 76 -15.53 -10.14 -1.64
CA THR A 76 -14.68 -10.62 -2.75
C THR A 76 -15.15 -11.93 -3.38
N GLY A 77 -15.96 -12.73 -2.69
CA GLY A 77 -16.43 -14.03 -3.17
C GLY A 77 -15.27 -15.01 -3.48
N LYS A 78 -15.43 -15.82 -4.53
CA LYS A 78 -14.43 -16.83 -4.93
C LYS A 78 -13.15 -16.24 -5.50
N ARG A 79 -13.21 -15.06 -6.13
CA ARG A 79 -12.07 -14.34 -6.73
C ARG A 79 -11.53 -13.29 -5.74
N SER A 80 -10.94 -13.78 -4.67
CA SER A 80 -10.58 -12.93 -3.53
C SER A 80 -9.53 -11.87 -3.87
N VAL A 81 -8.54 -12.18 -4.69
CA VAL A 81 -7.52 -11.19 -5.09
C VAL A 81 -8.11 -10.15 -6.05
N THR A 82 -8.90 -10.59 -7.03
CA THR A 82 -9.57 -9.67 -7.96
C THR A 82 -10.49 -8.69 -7.22
N GLY A 83 -11.34 -9.17 -6.29
CA GLY A 83 -12.19 -8.29 -5.50
C GLY A 83 -11.38 -7.33 -4.63
N MET A 84 -10.30 -7.81 -4.01
CA MET A 84 -9.41 -6.98 -3.20
C MET A 84 -8.67 -5.93 -4.04
N SER A 85 -8.30 -6.26 -5.28
CA SER A 85 -7.63 -5.31 -6.18
C SER A 85 -8.54 -4.15 -6.58
N VAL A 86 -9.82 -4.38 -6.79
CA VAL A 86 -10.82 -3.33 -7.05
C VAL A 86 -10.88 -2.35 -5.88
N PHE A 87 -10.90 -2.85 -4.64
CA PHE A 87 -10.86 -2.00 -3.45
C PHE A 87 -9.56 -1.18 -3.38
N SER A 88 -8.41 -1.82 -3.64
CA SER A 88 -7.09 -1.17 -3.59
C SER A 88 -6.94 -0.07 -4.65
N VAL A 89 -7.50 -0.27 -5.84
CA VAL A 89 -7.48 0.74 -6.92
C VAL A 89 -8.28 1.97 -6.55
N GLY A 90 -9.38 1.83 -5.80
CA GLY A 90 -10.12 2.98 -5.26
C GLY A 90 -9.21 3.90 -4.42
N GLY A 91 -8.36 3.31 -3.56
CA GLY A 91 -7.35 4.06 -2.81
C GLY A 91 -6.30 4.74 -3.70
N ASN A 92 -5.78 4.02 -4.71
CA ASN A 92 -4.80 4.56 -5.66
C ASN A 92 -5.37 5.72 -6.49
N LEU A 93 -6.64 5.63 -6.89
CA LEU A 93 -7.35 6.73 -7.56
C LEU A 93 -7.47 7.96 -6.66
N GLY A 94 -7.76 7.76 -5.38
CA GLY A 94 -7.78 8.85 -4.40
C GLY A 94 -6.42 9.54 -4.26
N LEU A 95 -5.33 8.77 -4.21
CA LEU A 95 -3.96 9.30 -4.20
C LEU A 95 -3.61 10.06 -5.48
N ALA A 96 -4.10 9.61 -6.63
CA ALA A 96 -3.85 10.26 -7.93
C ALA A 96 -4.66 11.56 -8.09
N ILE A 97 -5.90 11.60 -7.61
CA ILE A 97 -6.81 12.75 -7.75
C ILE A 97 -6.54 13.82 -6.67
N GLY A 98 -6.09 13.42 -5.48
CA GLY A 98 -5.90 14.32 -4.35
C GLY A 98 -5.04 15.54 -4.64
N PRO A 99 -3.78 15.39 -5.09
CA PRO A 99 -2.89 16.52 -5.37
C PRO A 99 -3.42 17.48 -6.44
N PRO A 100 -3.90 17.04 -7.63
CA PRO A 100 -4.54 17.93 -8.58
C PRO A 100 -5.74 18.67 -8.00
N MET A 101 -6.61 17.99 -7.27
CA MET A 101 -7.78 18.62 -6.63
C MET A 101 -7.37 19.74 -5.67
N ALA A 102 -6.38 19.47 -4.80
CA ALA A 102 -5.86 20.49 -3.89
C ALA A 102 -5.26 21.68 -4.65
N LEU A 103 -4.51 21.42 -5.73
CA LEU A 103 -3.94 22.49 -6.58
C LEU A 103 -5.01 23.33 -7.27
N TYR A 104 -6.07 22.71 -7.81
CA TYR A 104 -7.18 23.45 -8.42
C TYR A 104 -7.93 24.29 -7.40
N VAL A 105 -8.22 23.74 -6.22
CA VAL A 105 -8.88 24.49 -5.12
C VAL A 105 -8.04 25.69 -4.74
N THR A 106 -6.75 25.52 -4.49
CA THR A 106 -5.88 26.64 -4.09
C THR A 106 -5.73 27.70 -5.17
N ARG A 107 -5.69 27.28 -6.45
CA ARG A 107 -5.52 28.20 -7.58
C ARG A 107 -6.77 29.03 -7.86
N TYR A 108 -7.96 28.45 -7.78
CA TYR A 108 -9.20 29.12 -8.20
C TYR A 108 -10.03 29.68 -7.04
N LEU A 109 -9.93 29.07 -5.84
CA LEU A 109 -10.70 29.47 -4.67
C LEU A 109 -9.83 30.04 -3.54
N GLY A 110 -8.51 29.97 -3.68
CA GLY A 110 -7.55 30.39 -2.64
C GLY A 110 -7.21 29.29 -1.65
N PHE A 111 -6.14 29.51 -0.89
CA PHE A 111 -5.62 28.56 0.09
C PHE A 111 -6.62 28.28 1.22
N ASP A 112 -7.34 29.31 1.66
CA ASP A 112 -8.33 29.22 2.73
C ASP A 112 -9.57 28.37 2.37
N ALA A 113 -9.74 28.05 1.09
CA ALA A 113 -10.82 27.17 0.61
C ALA A 113 -10.47 25.67 0.66
N LEU A 114 -9.24 25.30 1.02
CA LEU A 114 -8.82 23.88 1.13
C LEU A 114 -9.73 23.03 2.05
N PRO A 115 -10.36 23.56 3.11
CA PRO A 115 -11.33 22.82 3.91
C PRO A 115 -12.48 22.21 3.10
N VAL A 116 -12.79 22.71 1.90
CA VAL A 116 -13.76 22.12 0.96
C VAL A 116 -13.40 20.65 0.63
N ALA A 117 -12.12 20.28 0.72
CA ALA A 117 -11.65 18.89 0.54
C ALA A 117 -12.24 17.90 1.57
N VAL A 118 -12.93 18.36 2.61
CA VAL A 118 -13.69 17.50 3.53
C VAL A 118 -14.93 16.87 2.87
N ILE A 119 -15.51 17.54 1.85
CA ILE A 119 -16.78 17.14 1.24
C ILE A 119 -16.77 15.68 0.75
N PRO A 120 -15.79 15.19 -0.01
CA PRO A 120 -15.75 13.79 -0.42
C PRO A 120 -15.80 12.81 0.77
N SER A 121 -15.09 13.12 1.87
CA SER A 121 -15.10 12.25 3.06
C SER A 121 -16.44 12.27 3.78
N LEU A 122 -17.12 13.43 3.85
CA LEU A 122 -18.47 13.54 4.40
C LEU A 122 -19.48 12.76 3.57
N LEU A 123 -19.44 12.88 2.23
CA LEU A 123 -20.35 12.15 1.32
C LEU A 123 -20.14 10.65 1.43
N CYS A 124 -18.89 10.18 1.41
CA CYS A 124 -18.58 8.76 1.56
C CYS A 124 -18.96 8.23 2.95
N THR A 125 -18.74 9.02 4.01
CA THR A 125 -19.17 8.67 5.38
C THR A 125 -20.69 8.55 5.47
N ALA A 126 -21.42 9.51 4.92
CA ALA A 126 -22.89 9.46 4.87
C ALA A 126 -23.39 8.21 4.11
N LEU A 127 -22.77 7.92 2.94
CA LEU A 127 -23.09 6.72 2.15
C LEU A 127 -22.83 5.44 2.96
N MET A 128 -21.70 5.34 3.68
CA MET A 128 -21.41 4.17 4.53
C MET A 128 -22.45 4.02 5.67
N LEU A 129 -22.90 5.12 6.25
CA LEU A 129 -23.91 5.09 7.31
C LEU A 129 -25.30 4.64 6.78
N THR A 130 -25.68 5.06 5.57
CA THR A 130 -26.91 4.56 4.94
C THR A 130 -26.85 3.08 4.61
N GLN A 131 -25.66 2.57 4.20
CA GLN A 131 -25.43 1.18 3.83
C GLN A 131 -24.98 0.28 5.01
N ARG A 132 -25.05 0.77 6.25
CA ARG A 132 -24.53 0.05 7.43
C ARG A 132 -25.08 -1.36 7.60
N LYS A 133 -26.35 -1.60 7.24
CA LYS A 133 -26.97 -2.94 7.30
C LYS A 133 -26.36 -3.86 6.26
N THR A 134 -26.23 -3.42 5.02
CA THR A 134 -25.62 -4.17 3.91
C THR A 134 -24.18 -4.56 4.23
N ILE A 135 -23.41 -3.64 4.85
CA ILE A 135 -22.02 -3.90 5.27
C ILE A 135 -21.95 -4.92 6.42
N ALA A 136 -22.95 -4.97 7.29
CA ALA A 136 -22.94 -5.85 8.46
C ALA A 136 -23.31 -7.31 8.14
N ILE A 137 -24.19 -7.58 7.17
CA ILE A 137 -24.72 -8.91 6.86
C ILE A 137 -23.61 -9.95 6.56
N PRO A 138 -22.67 -9.72 5.64
CA PRO A 138 -21.64 -10.71 5.32
C PRO A 138 -20.71 -11.01 6.50
N ARG A 139 -20.54 -10.07 7.42
CA ARG A 139 -19.73 -10.24 8.64
C ARG A 139 -20.38 -11.21 9.62
N LEU A 140 -21.69 -11.09 9.82
CA LEU A 140 -22.45 -11.97 10.68
C LEU A 140 -22.43 -13.41 10.16
N GLU A 141 -22.64 -13.58 8.85
CA GLU A 141 -22.57 -14.90 8.20
C GLU A 141 -21.18 -15.55 8.32
N HIS A 142 -20.12 -14.74 8.18
CA HIS A 142 -18.76 -15.22 8.32
C HIS A 142 -18.45 -15.67 9.74
N ASN A 143 -18.84 -14.89 10.75
CA ASN A 143 -18.63 -15.22 12.16
C ASN A 143 -19.34 -16.52 12.55
N ILE A 144 -20.56 -16.77 12.02
CA ILE A 144 -21.31 -18.02 12.26
C ILE A 144 -20.56 -19.21 11.64
N LYS A 145 -20.10 -19.09 10.39
CA LYS A 145 -19.35 -20.16 9.71
C LYS A 145 -17.98 -20.45 10.33
N GLN A 146 -17.32 -19.43 10.87
CA GLN A 146 -16.01 -19.59 11.52
C GLN A 146 -16.08 -20.26 12.89
N ALA A 147 -17.19 -20.14 13.61
CA ALA A 147 -17.35 -20.86 14.88
C ALA A 147 -17.22 -22.39 14.71
N GLU A 148 -17.43 -22.89 13.48
CA GLU A 148 -17.42 -24.32 13.16
C GLU A 148 -16.11 -24.83 12.53
N THR A 149 -15.19 -23.99 12.05
CA THR A 149 -14.04 -24.46 11.24
C THR A 149 -12.72 -23.72 11.50
N SER A 150 -11.67 -24.51 11.64
CA SER A 150 -10.26 -24.17 11.46
C SER A 150 -9.50 -23.52 12.63
N LYS A 151 -8.67 -24.33 13.27
CA LYS A 151 -7.64 -23.87 14.22
C LYS A 151 -6.45 -23.25 13.45
N THR A 152 -6.07 -22.01 13.79
CA THR A 152 -4.81 -21.43 13.33
C THR A 152 -3.63 -22.24 13.90
N THR A 153 -2.75 -22.73 13.05
CA THR A 153 -1.59 -23.55 13.46
C THR A 153 -0.33 -22.70 13.64
N ALA A 154 0.65 -23.21 14.37
CA ALA A 154 1.97 -22.58 14.46
C ALA A 154 2.59 -22.33 13.08
N SER A 155 2.40 -23.25 12.13
CA SER A 155 2.84 -23.09 10.73
C SER A 155 2.21 -21.88 10.03
N SER A 156 0.97 -21.50 10.39
CA SER A 156 0.30 -20.32 9.82
C SER A 156 0.98 -19.02 10.27
N TYR A 157 1.41 -18.93 11.53
CA TYR A 157 2.12 -17.75 12.03
C TYR A 157 3.50 -17.59 11.37
N VAL A 158 4.25 -18.69 11.19
CA VAL A 158 5.53 -18.65 10.48
C VAL A 158 5.33 -18.20 9.03
N SER A 159 4.32 -18.73 8.35
CA SER A 159 4.00 -18.34 6.97
C SER A 159 3.56 -16.88 6.89
N LEU A 160 2.78 -16.39 7.85
CA LEU A 160 2.41 -14.98 7.94
C LEU A 160 3.65 -14.10 8.10
N PHE A 161 4.56 -14.45 9.01
CA PHE A 161 5.82 -13.71 9.19
C PHE A 161 6.63 -13.63 7.90
N LEU A 162 6.73 -14.75 7.16
CA LEU A 162 7.41 -14.78 5.86
C LEU A 162 6.71 -13.89 4.83
N VAL A 163 5.37 -13.89 4.77
CA VAL A 163 4.61 -12.99 3.87
C VAL A 163 4.83 -11.53 4.26
N VAL A 164 4.83 -11.20 5.57
CA VAL A 164 5.18 -9.85 6.05
C VAL A 164 6.58 -9.44 5.58
N ALA A 165 7.56 -10.33 5.75
CA ALA A 165 8.94 -10.06 5.32
C ALA A 165 9.03 -9.83 3.80
N ILE A 166 8.31 -10.60 2.98
CA ILE A 166 8.23 -10.40 1.53
C ILE A 166 7.66 -9.01 1.22
N VAL A 167 6.57 -8.60 1.91
CA VAL A 167 5.98 -7.28 1.71
C VAL A 167 6.92 -6.16 2.15
N ILE A 168 7.71 -6.36 3.20
CA ILE A 168 8.75 -5.41 3.61
C ILE A 168 9.80 -5.26 2.50
N MET A 169 10.34 -6.34 1.96
CA MET A 169 11.31 -6.29 0.85
C MET A 169 10.72 -5.56 -0.36
N ARG A 170 9.49 -5.89 -0.74
CA ARG A 170 8.77 -5.20 -1.82
C ARG A 170 8.58 -3.71 -1.52
N SER A 171 8.15 -3.37 -0.31
CA SER A 171 7.88 -1.97 0.07
C SER A 171 9.16 -1.13 0.07
N TRP A 172 10.25 -1.69 0.58
CA TRP A 172 11.55 -1.02 0.56
C TRP A 172 12.05 -0.82 -0.87
N THR A 173 11.88 -1.82 -1.75
CA THR A 173 12.19 -1.68 -3.18
C THR A 173 11.37 -0.55 -3.79
N GLN A 174 10.06 -0.55 -3.63
CA GLN A 174 9.16 0.47 -4.18
C GLN A 174 9.50 1.86 -3.68
N MET A 175 9.61 2.06 -2.37
CA MET A 175 9.88 3.37 -1.78
C MET A 175 11.30 3.85 -2.08
N GLY A 176 12.26 2.94 -2.13
CA GLY A 176 13.62 3.23 -2.55
C GLY A 176 13.69 3.72 -4.00
N LEU A 177 13.04 3.02 -4.93
CA LEU A 177 12.96 3.45 -6.33
C LEU A 177 12.31 4.83 -6.46
N LEU A 178 11.16 5.05 -5.80
CA LEU A 178 10.46 6.34 -5.81
C LEU A 178 11.33 7.49 -5.29
N SER A 179 12.16 7.21 -4.29
CA SER A 179 13.01 8.24 -3.67
C SER A 179 14.30 8.50 -4.45
N TYR A 180 14.96 7.45 -4.97
CA TYR A 180 16.32 7.57 -5.49
C TYR A 180 16.42 7.60 -7.02
N ILE A 181 15.41 7.16 -7.79
CA ILE A 181 15.41 7.28 -9.26
C ILE A 181 15.58 8.74 -9.72
N PRO A 182 14.84 9.74 -9.16
CA PRO A 182 15.04 11.13 -9.57
C PRO A 182 16.47 11.61 -9.32
N PHE A 183 17.05 11.32 -8.16
CA PHE A 183 18.43 11.72 -7.85
C PHE A 183 19.44 11.03 -8.76
N TYR A 184 19.27 9.74 -9.06
CA TYR A 184 20.11 9.00 -9.99
C TYR A 184 20.07 9.60 -11.38
N TYR A 185 18.87 9.84 -11.89
CA TYR A 185 18.70 10.34 -13.26
C TYR A 185 19.20 11.79 -13.41
N ILE A 186 18.82 12.68 -12.48
CA ILE A 186 19.17 14.11 -12.53
C ILE A 186 20.64 14.34 -12.17
N ASN A 187 21.08 13.80 -11.03
CA ASN A 187 22.40 14.16 -10.47
C ASN A 187 23.52 13.30 -11.05
N HIS A 188 23.29 11.99 -11.26
CA HIS A 188 24.33 11.07 -11.74
C HIS A 188 24.35 10.99 -13.27
N LEU A 189 23.20 10.77 -13.92
CA LEU A 189 23.12 10.70 -15.38
C LEU A 189 23.05 12.06 -16.06
N LYS A 190 22.90 13.17 -15.29
CA LYS A 190 22.76 14.55 -15.79
C LYS A 190 21.56 14.71 -16.74
N GLY A 191 20.49 13.96 -16.49
CA GLY A 191 19.29 13.97 -17.30
C GLY A 191 18.30 15.07 -16.93
N ASP A 192 17.25 15.21 -17.71
CA ASP A 192 16.19 16.20 -17.54
C ASP A 192 15.27 15.85 -16.33
N PRO A 193 14.97 16.80 -15.43
CA PRO A 193 14.07 16.59 -14.31
C PRO A 193 12.65 16.18 -14.72
N LEU A 194 12.13 16.68 -15.85
CA LEU A 194 10.79 16.30 -16.35
C LEU A 194 10.76 14.83 -16.76
N PHE A 195 11.83 14.36 -17.40
CA PHE A 195 11.97 12.95 -17.74
C PHE A 195 11.99 12.06 -16.49
N ALA A 196 12.74 12.49 -15.43
CA ALA A 196 12.77 11.76 -14.15
C ALA A 196 11.38 11.69 -13.49
N GLY A 197 10.62 12.77 -13.50
CA GLY A 197 9.23 12.79 -13.01
C GLY A 197 8.33 11.84 -13.79
N ASN A 198 8.46 11.80 -15.12
CA ASN A 198 7.71 10.88 -15.97
C ASN A 198 8.08 9.41 -15.73
N LEU A 199 9.33 9.09 -15.38
CA LEU A 199 9.74 7.73 -14.99
C LEU A 199 8.96 7.25 -13.76
N ILE A 200 8.85 8.10 -12.73
CA ILE A 200 8.08 7.80 -11.52
C ILE A 200 6.61 7.64 -11.84
N PHE A 201 6.05 8.51 -12.67
CA PHE A 201 4.66 8.41 -13.11
C PHE A 201 4.39 7.08 -13.81
N VAL A 202 5.24 6.68 -14.77
CA VAL A 202 5.09 5.41 -15.50
C VAL A 202 5.21 4.21 -14.56
N PHE A 203 6.17 4.21 -13.63
CA PHE A 203 6.31 3.17 -12.61
C PHE A 203 5.01 2.99 -11.80
N LEU A 204 4.45 4.08 -11.30
CA LEU A 204 3.23 4.05 -10.48
C LEU A 204 1.98 3.70 -11.30
N ALA A 205 1.82 4.27 -12.50
CA ALA A 205 0.70 4.01 -13.39
C ALA A 205 0.65 2.55 -13.84
N CYS A 206 1.81 2.01 -14.27
CA CYS A 206 1.94 0.59 -14.60
C CYS A 206 1.71 -0.30 -13.37
N GLY A 207 2.13 0.13 -12.19
CA GLY A 207 1.86 -0.57 -10.94
C GLY A 207 0.38 -0.65 -10.59
N ALA A 208 -0.35 0.45 -10.76
CA ALA A 208 -1.81 0.46 -10.59
C ALA A 208 -2.50 -0.49 -11.59
N ALA A 209 -2.10 -0.43 -12.86
CA ALA A 209 -2.57 -1.36 -13.90
C ALA A 209 -2.22 -2.81 -13.55
N GLY A 210 -0.99 -3.06 -13.08
CA GLY A 210 -0.51 -4.37 -12.63
C GLY A 210 -1.34 -4.96 -11.49
N THR A 211 -1.82 -4.13 -10.57
CA THR A 211 -2.71 -4.57 -9.48
C THR A 211 -4.02 -5.15 -10.01
N LEU A 212 -4.61 -4.54 -11.05
CA LEU A 212 -5.84 -5.03 -11.68
C LEU A 212 -5.59 -6.23 -12.60
N ILE A 213 -4.58 -6.14 -13.45
CA ILE A 213 -4.26 -7.16 -14.45
C ILE A 213 -3.73 -8.43 -13.77
N GLY A 214 -2.85 -8.28 -12.76
CA GLY A 214 -2.23 -9.41 -12.07
C GLY A 214 -3.19 -10.19 -11.16
N ALA A 215 -4.23 -9.55 -10.64
CA ALA A 215 -5.13 -10.15 -9.68
C ALA A 215 -5.89 -11.40 -10.23
N PRO A 216 -6.49 -11.38 -11.44
CA PRO A 216 -7.11 -12.58 -12.02
C PRO A 216 -6.12 -13.73 -12.26
N PHE A 217 -4.86 -13.42 -12.60
CA PHE A 217 -3.81 -14.43 -12.76
C PHE A 217 -3.45 -15.06 -11.41
N ALA A 218 -3.36 -14.24 -10.34
CA ALA A 218 -3.11 -14.76 -8.99
C ALA A 218 -4.26 -15.65 -8.50
N ASP A 219 -5.52 -15.28 -8.76
CA ASP A 219 -6.68 -16.11 -8.44
C ASP A 219 -6.73 -17.44 -9.26
N ARG A 220 -6.16 -17.46 -10.49
CA ARG A 220 -6.16 -18.64 -11.36
C ARG A 220 -4.97 -19.56 -11.16
N TRP A 221 -3.77 -18.97 -11.04
CA TRP A 221 -2.50 -19.74 -10.98
C TRP A 221 -2.07 -20.07 -9.56
N GLY A 222 -2.72 -19.47 -8.58
CA GLY A 222 -2.41 -19.58 -7.16
C GLY A 222 -1.50 -18.48 -6.65
N HIS A 223 -1.75 -18.08 -5.42
CA HIS A 223 -1.11 -16.93 -4.78
C HIS A 223 0.39 -17.15 -4.57
N ARG A 224 0.80 -18.36 -4.16
CA ARG A 224 2.24 -18.72 -3.99
C ARG A 224 3.01 -18.61 -5.29
N PHE A 225 2.46 -19.23 -6.35
CA PHE A 225 3.11 -19.21 -7.65
C PHE A 225 3.25 -17.77 -8.16
N PHE A 226 2.19 -16.97 -8.03
CA PHE A 226 2.19 -15.59 -8.49
C PHE A 226 3.24 -14.74 -7.78
N ILE A 227 3.36 -14.82 -6.43
CA ILE A 227 4.38 -14.08 -5.69
C ILE A 227 5.79 -14.53 -6.06
N ARG A 228 6.02 -15.84 -6.22
CA ARG A 228 7.32 -16.37 -6.66
C ARG A 228 7.72 -15.82 -8.02
N LEU A 229 6.79 -15.91 -8.97
CA LEU A 229 7.01 -15.42 -10.34
C LEU A 229 7.31 -13.92 -10.35
N THR A 230 6.50 -13.12 -9.66
CA THR A 230 6.65 -11.67 -9.65
C THR A 230 7.94 -11.22 -8.95
N MET A 231 8.30 -11.79 -7.79
CA MET A 231 9.56 -11.47 -7.12
C MET A 231 10.78 -11.91 -7.95
N PHE A 232 10.70 -13.08 -8.61
CA PHE A 232 11.75 -13.53 -9.53
C PHE A 232 11.91 -12.60 -10.72
N LEU A 233 10.82 -12.22 -11.38
CA LEU A 233 10.86 -11.29 -12.52
C LEU A 233 11.37 -9.91 -12.11
N ALA A 234 10.96 -9.38 -10.96
CA ALA A 234 11.47 -8.13 -10.43
C ALA A 234 12.99 -8.19 -10.21
N THR A 235 13.51 -9.31 -9.70
CA THR A 235 14.95 -9.54 -9.53
C THR A 235 15.71 -9.49 -10.87
N LEU A 236 15.11 -9.96 -11.96
CA LEU A 236 15.75 -9.97 -13.28
C LEU A 236 15.62 -8.64 -14.01
N ILE A 237 14.51 -7.93 -13.85
CA ILE A 237 14.20 -6.71 -14.60
C ILE A 237 14.90 -5.49 -13.98
N LEU A 238 14.92 -5.39 -12.66
CA LEU A 238 15.45 -4.21 -11.98
C LEU A 238 16.91 -3.88 -12.34
N PRO A 239 17.85 -4.85 -12.44
CA PRO A 239 19.23 -4.57 -12.85
C PRO A 239 19.38 -3.96 -14.25
N LEU A 240 18.40 -4.16 -15.13
CA LEU A 240 18.46 -3.62 -16.50
C LEU A 240 18.51 -2.09 -16.52
N MET A 241 18.03 -1.41 -15.46
CA MET A 241 18.10 0.04 -15.35
C MET A 241 19.54 0.58 -15.32
N PHE A 242 20.53 -0.24 -14.97
CA PHE A 242 21.95 0.14 -14.93
C PHE A 242 22.69 -0.13 -16.23
N VAL A 243 22.07 -0.82 -17.20
CA VAL A 243 22.69 -1.01 -18.53
C VAL A 243 22.78 0.36 -19.21
N PRO A 244 23.98 0.84 -19.59
CA PRO A 244 24.17 2.22 -20.07
C PRO A 244 23.30 2.63 -21.23
N PHE A 245 23.04 1.69 -22.15
CA PHE A 245 22.14 1.91 -23.29
C PHE A 245 20.68 2.09 -22.85
N ILE A 246 20.22 1.36 -21.84
CA ILE A 246 18.87 1.45 -21.29
C ILE A 246 18.73 2.71 -20.44
N ALA A 247 19.68 2.93 -19.53
CA ALA A 247 19.67 4.05 -18.58
C ALA A 247 19.55 5.42 -19.26
N LYS A 248 20.15 5.58 -20.45
CA LYS A 248 20.18 6.81 -21.23
C LYS A 248 19.17 6.86 -22.37
N SER A 249 18.21 5.94 -22.42
CA SER A 249 17.22 5.85 -23.49
C SER A 249 15.78 5.75 -22.98
N TYR A 250 14.81 5.87 -23.87
CA TYR A 250 13.39 5.67 -23.56
C TYR A 250 13.08 4.22 -23.10
N LEU A 251 13.99 3.27 -23.29
CA LEU A 251 13.83 1.90 -22.78
C LEU A 251 13.77 1.87 -21.24
N LEU A 252 14.31 2.88 -20.55
CA LEU A 252 14.18 3.00 -19.11
C LEU A 252 12.71 3.11 -18.64
N PHE A 253 11.84 3.74 -19.43
CA PHE A 253 10.39 3.73 -19.18
C PHE A 253 9.79 2.33 -19.23
N VAL A 254 10.25 1.52 -20.18
CA VAL A 254 9.77 0.13 -20.31
C VAL A 254 10.22 -0.69 -19.10
N VAL A 255 11.49 -0.59 -18.73
CA VAL A 255 12.04 -1.32 -17.57
C VAL A 255 11.33 -0.92 -16.28
N LEU A 256 11.20 0.37 -16.00
CA LEU A 256 10.52 0.84 -14.78
C LEU A 256 9.00 0.61 -14.82
N GLY A 257 8.39 0.70 -15.99
CA GLY A 257 6.97 0.35 -16.17
C GLY A 257 6.70 -1.13 -15.89
N LEU A 258 7.53 -2.03 -16.42
CA LEU A 258 7.44 -3.47 -16.13
C LEU A 258 7.72 -3.77 -14.66
N GLU A 259 8.73 -3.13 -14.07
CA GLU A 259 9.04 -3.29 -12.65
C GLU A 259 7.86 -2.85 -11.77
N GLY A 260 7.27 -1.69 -12.06
CA GLY A 260 6.07 -1.20 -11.36
C GLY A 260 4.89 -2.16 -11.49
N LEU A 261 4.60 -2.60 -12.72
CA LEU A 261 3.53 -3.54 -13.03
C LEU A 261 3.68 -4.84 -12.23
N ILE A 262 4.89 -5.41 -12.19
CA ILE A 262 5.18 -6.69 -11.55
C ILE A 262 5.21 -6.53 -10.03
N LEU A 263 5.96 -5.57 -9.51
CA LEU A 263 6.19 -5.40 -8.08
C LEU A 263 4.90 -5.03 -7.33
N ILE A 264 4.14 -4.06 -7.86
CA ILE A 264 2.93 -3.54 -7.19
C ILE A 264 1.75 -4.50 -7.34
N SER A 265 1.71 -5.36 -8.38
CA SER A 265 0.65 -6.37 -8.56
C SER A 265 0.52 -7.33 -7.39
N THR A 266 1.59 -7.55 -6.62
CA THR A 266 1.59 -8.44 -5.45
C THR A 266 0.82 -7.89 -4.25
N PHE A 267 0.44 -6.62 -4.25
CA PHE A 267 -0.17 -5.95 -3.10
C PHE A 267 -1.44 -6.68 -2.62
N SER A 268 -2.45 -6.80 -3.48
CA SER A 268 -3.72 -7.45 -3.12
C SER A 268 -3.55 -8.94 -2.82
N VAL A 269 -2.61 -9.60 -3.50
CA VAL A 269 -2.29 -11.01 -3.29
C VAL A 269 -1.79 -11.25 -1.86
N THR A 270 -0.85 -10.43 -1.39
CA THR A 270 -0.25 -10.58 -0.06
C THR A 270 -1.26 -10.29 1.05
N VAL A 271 -2.15 -9.32 0.86
CA VAL A 271 -3.25 -9.04 1.81
C VAL A 271 -4.18 -10.25 1.91
N VAL A 272 -4.61 -10.82 0.78
CA VAL A 272 -5.48 -12.01 0.77
C VAL A 272 -4.78 -13.22 1.39
N MET A 273 -3.48 -13.43 1.11
CA MET A 273 -2.72 -14.50 1.75
C MET A 273 -2.67 -14.36 3.27
N ALA A 274 -2.42 -13.16 3.78
CA ALA A 274 -2.40 -12.91 5.22
C ALA A 274 -3.77 -13.15 5.86
N GLN A 275 -4.84 -12.71 5.20
CA GLN A 275 -6.22 -12.95 5.65
C GLN A 275 -6.57 -14.45 5.69
N ARG A 276 -6.13 -15.23 4.69
CA ARG A 276 -6.33 -16.70 4.70
C ARG A 276 -5.48 -17.42 5.75
N LEU A 277 -4.28 -16.90 6.06
CA LEU A 277 -3.43 -17.43 7.13
C LEU A 277 -3.98 -17.13 8.54
N LEU A 278 -4.70 -16.02 8.70
CA LEU A 278 -5.34 -15.61 9.95
C LEU A 278 -6.86 -15.36 9.74
N PRO A 279 -7.66 -16.38 9.41
CA PRO A 279 -9.07 -16.21 9.10
C PRO A 279 -9.89 -15.64 10.27
N HIS A 280 -9.51 -15.94 11.52
CA HIS A 280 -10.15 -15.40 12.72
C HIS A 280 -9.69 -13.98 13.12
N ARG A 281 -8.69 -13.42 12.43
CA ARG A 281 -8.07 -12.12 12.75
C ARG A 281 -7.80 -11.32 11.47
N LEU A 282 -8.84 -11.12 10.66
CA LEU A 282 -8.74 -10.44 9.36
C LEU A 282 -8.27 -9.00 9.48
N GLY A 283 -8.69 -8.30 10.55
CA GLY A 283 -8.26 -6.93 10.82
C GLY A 283 -6.77 -6.83 11.14
N ILE A 284 -6.25 -7.74 12.01
CA ILE A 284 -4.81 -7.82 12.30
C ILE A 284 -4.03 -8.15 11.03
N ALA A 285 -4.47 -9.18 10.26
CA ALA A 285 -3.81 -9.57 9.01
C ALA A 285 -3.72 -8.40 8.03
N SER A 286 -4.81 -7.66 7.85
CA SER A 286 -4.86 -6.48 6.98
C SER A 286 -3.97 -5.35 7.50
N GLY A 287 -4.03 -5.06 8.81
CA GLY A 287 -3.21 -4.01 9.42
C GLY A 287 -1.72 -4.30 9.36
N LEU A 288 -1.30 -5.57 9.48
CA LEU A 288 0.09 -5.98 9.30
C LEU A 288 0.57 -5.78 7.86
N MET A 289 -0.25 -6.12 6.86
CA MET A 289 0.13 -6.01 5.45
C MET A 289 0.12 -4.56 4.98
N VAL A 290 -0.98 -3.85 5.19
CA VAL A 290 -1.20 -2.51 4.63
C VAL A 290 -0.52 -1.44 5.48
N GLY A 291 -0.57 -1.57 6.80
CA GLY A 291 0.04 -0.61 7.73
C GLY A 291 1.51 -0.91 7.98
N PHE A 292 1.76 -1.94 8.76
CA PHE A 292 3.09 -2.21 9.27
C PHE A 292 4.11 -2.50 8.14
N ALA A 293 3.82 -3.49 7.29
CA ALA A 293 4.80 -3.91 6.28
C ALA A 293 5.08 -2.82 5.23
N ILE A 294 4.06 -2.06 4.79
CA ILE A 294 4.25 -0.94 3.85
C ILE A 294 4.86 0.26 4.57
N GLY A 295 4.41 0.55 5.80
CA GLY A 295 4.91 1.67 6.60
C GLY A 295 6.40 1.59 6.90
N THR A 296 6.99 0.37 6.98
CA THR A 296 8.44 0.19 7.11
C THR A 296 9.23 0.67 5.88
N GLY A 297 8.57 0.93 4.75
CA GLY A 297 9.22 1.51 3.57
C GLY A 297 9.98 2.81 3.87
N GLY A 298 9.45 3.63 4.80
CA GLY A 298 10.16 4.82 5.28
C GLY A 298 11.48 4.49 6.00
N ILE A 299 11.53 3.40 6.77
CA ILE A 299 12.76 2.90 7.39
C ILE A 299 13.75 2.47 6.31
N GLY A 300 13.27 1.73 5.30
CA GLY A 300 14.08 1.31 4.16
C GLY A 300 14.73 2.51 3.43
N VAL A 301 13.94 3.54 3.14
CA VAL A 301 14.45 4.78 2.52
C VAL A 301 15.51 5.46 3.39
N THR A 302 15.32 5.49 4.73
CA THR A 302 16.31 6.08 5.64
C THR A 302 17.63 5.31 5.63
N ILE A 303 17.59 3.98 5.64
CA ILE A 303 18.79 3.12 5.55
C ILE A 303 19.48 3.33 4.20
N LEU A 304 18.72 3.36 3.11
CA LEU A 304 19.23 3.64 1.78
C LEU A 304 19.84 5.06 1.68
N GLY A 305 19.28 6.02 2.45
CA GLY A 305 19.85 7.36 2.58
C GLY A 305 21.26 7.37 3.16
N VAL A 306 21.48 6.61 4.23
CA VAL A 306 22.82 6.46 4.81
C VAL A 306 23.79 5.83 3.80
N ILE A 307 23.33 4.86 2.99
CA ILE A 307 24.16 4.29 1.92
C ILE A 307 24.43 5.33 0.83
N ALA A 308 23.42 6.09 0.41
CA ALA A 308 23.56 7.11 -0.61
C ALA A 308 24.51 8.25 -0.18
N ASP A 309 24.45 8.66 1.08
CA ASP A 309 25.30 9.73 1.63
C ASP A 309 26.77 9.31 1.72
N ASN A 310 27.05 8.02 2.04
CA ASN A 310 28.41 7.53 2.20
C ASN A 310 29.04 6.98 0.92
N PHE A 311 28.23 6.36 0.02
CA PHE A 311 28.71 5.62 -1.14
C PHE A 311 28.13 6.13 -2.48
N GLY A 312 27.20 7.09 -2.41
CA GLY A 312 26.52 7.63 -3.58
C GLY A 312 25.22 6.93 -3.94
N VAL A 313 24.36 7.67 -4.66
CA VAL A 313 23.03 7.22 -5.09
C VAL A 313 23.05 5.94 -5.93
N PRO A 314 24.02 5.72 -6.87
CA PRO A 314 24.09 4.47 -7.61
C PRO A 314 24.20 3.24 -6.72
N VAL A 315 25.08 3.29 -5.70
CA VAL A 315 25.27 2.16 -4.76
C VAL A 315 24.00 1.90 -3.92
N ALA A 316 23.29 2.96 -3.52
CA ALA A 316 22.01 2.81 -2.83
C ALA A 316 20.96 2.12 -3.72
N LEU A 317 20.91 2.43 -5.02
CA LEU A 317 20.01 1.75 -5.97
C LEU A 317 20.46 0.30 -6.25
N GLU A 318 21.77 0.03 -6.30
CA GLU A 318 22.29 -1.34 -6.41
C GLU A 318 21.90 -2.17 -5.19
N ALA A 319 21.96 -1.59 -3.99
CA ALA A 319 21.49 -2.25 -2.77
C ALA A 319 19.99 -2.60 -2.82
N ILE A 320 19.16 -1.78 -3.48
CA ILE A 320 17.74 -2.08 -3.68
C ILE A 320 17.53 -3.35 -4.50
N MET A 321 18.39 -3.67 -5.47
CA MET A 321 18.24 -4.86 -6.32
C MET A 321 18.29 -6.18 -5.55
N VAL A 322 18.93 -6.19 -4.39
CA VAL A 322 19.01 -7.39 -3.53
C VAL A 322 17.66 -7.71 -2.88
N LEU A 323 16.81 -6.70 -2.67
CA LEU A 323 15.56 -6.86 -1.91
C LEU A 323 14.52 -7.77 -2.61
N PRO A 324 14.21 -7.62 -3.93
CA PRO A 324 13.33 -8.55 -4.63
C PRO A 324 13.88 -9.98 -4.62
N PHE A 325 15.21 -10.17 -4.72
CA PHE A 325 15.85 -11.47 -4.64
C PHE A 325 15.64 -12.13 -3.27
N ILE A 326 15.82 -11.38 -2.18
CA ILE A 326 15.52 -11.88 -0.83
C ILE A 326 14.02 -12.22 -0.74
N GLY A 327 13.14 -11.36 -1.26
CA GLY A 327 11.70 -11.61 -1.33
C GLY A 327 11.36 -12.90 -2.10
N PHE A 328 12.05 -13.14 -3.21
CA PHE A 328 11.93 -14.40 -3.96
C PHE A 328 12.33 -15.62 -3.12
N LEU A 329 13.51 -15.60 -2.49
CA LEU A 329 13.99 -16.71 -1.64
C LEU A 329 13.01 -16.98 -0.48
N LEU A 330 12.53 -15.95 0.19
CA LEU A 330 11.52 -16.07 1.25
C LEU A 330 10.24 -16.72 0.73
N SER A 331 9.81 -16.37 -0.50
CA SER A 331 8.59 -16.90 -1.12
C SER A 331 8.65 -18.41 -1.38
N LEU A 332 9.85 -18.99 -1.55
CA LEU A 332 10.05 -20.43 -1.75
C LEU A 332 9.69 -21.23 -0.49
N VAL A 333 9.93 -20.65 0.69
CA VAL A 333 9.76 -21.32 1.99
C VAL A 333 8.33 -21.15 2.55
N VAL A 334 7.55 -20.20 2.06
CA VAL A 334 6.17 -19.97 2.53
C VAL A 334 5.32 -21.22 2.36
N LYS A 335 4.79 -21.75 3.47
CA LYS A 335 3.80 -22.83 3.49
C LYS A 335 2.39 -22.23 3.46
N TYR A 336 1.71 -22.35 2.34
CA TYR A 336 0.39 -21.74 2.13
C TYR A 336 -0.50 -22.73 1.35
N LYS A 337 -1.72 -22.95 1.85
CA LYS A 337 -2.73 -23.74 1.15
C LYS A 337 -3.58 -22.79 0.28
N GLU A 338 -3.67 -23.09 -1.00
CA GLU A 338 -4.45 -22.32 -1.98
C GLU A 338 -5.97 -22.40 -1.69
#